data_0a8788d50015240f2bb28c0fe515810c
#
_entry.id   0a8788d50015240f2bb28c0fe515810c
#
_cell.length_a   1.000
_cell.length_b   1.000
_cell.length_c   1.000
_cell.angle_alpha   90.00
_cell.angle_beta   90.00
_cell.angle_gamma   90.00
#
_symmetry.space_group_name_H-M   'P 1'
#
loop_
_entity.id
_entity.type
_entity.pdbx_description
1 polymer ?
#
loop_
_entity_poly.entity_id
_entity_poly.type
_entity_poly.pdbx_seq_one_letter_code
_entity_poly.pdbx_strand_id
1 'polypeptide(L)'
;MKQWYESLFENYAQKYDKECFVQGTVGECDFIEQEIAHDKSLKIIDIGCGTGRHSIDLAKRGYSLIGIDLSESQITRAREKAKDEGGEVNFQKHDARNLPFEGEFDLAIMLCEGGFSLMETDEMNVEILKNATKVLKGNSKLIFTTLNGLFPLFHSVKEFYESASKEGNAKCEGCSFDLMTFRDHNTTTFEDDAGNKKELKCNERYYVPSEITWLLKTLGYKEINIFGAKLGAYSRKDRLTTEDFEMLVVASK
;
A
#
# COMPACT_ATOMS: atom_id res chain seq x y z
N MET A 1 23.20 -2.63 -4.12
CA MET A 1 22.42 -3.74 -4.76
C MET A 1 20.98 -3.29 -4.74
N LYS A 2 20.20 -3.49 -5.81
CA LYS A 2 18.77 -3.17 -5.78
C LYS A 2 18.07 -4.08 -4.79
N GLN A 3 17.09 -3.53 -4.11
CA GLN A 3 16.24 -4.29 -3.19
C GLN A 3 15.21 -5.11 -3.98
N TRP A 4 14.62 -6.11 -3.35
CA TRP A 4 13.70 -7.02 -4.03
C TRP A 4 12.47 -6.29 -4.60
N TYR A 5 11.88 -5.35 -3.85
CA TYR A 5 10.75 -4.55 -4.32
C TYR A 5 11.12 -3.60 -5.47
N GLU A 6 12.34 -3.02 -5.48
CA GLU A 6 12.81 -2.22 -6.61
C GLU A 6 12.93 -3.09 -7.88
N SER A 7 13.40 -4.33 -7.72
CA SER A 7 13.55 -5.28 -8.83
C SER A 7 12.22 -5.83 -9.31
N LEU A 8 11.25 -6.05 -8.40
CA LEU A 8 9.90 -6.50 -8.73
C LEU A 8 9.18 -5.45 -9.58
N PHE A 9 9.14 -4.21 -9.12
CA PHE A 9 8.37 -3.14 -9.76
C PHE A 9 9.12 -2.43 -10.89
N GLU A 10 10.34 -2.83 -11.24
CA GLU A 10 11.11 -2.21 -12.32
C GLU A 10 10.47 -2.38 -13.69
N ASN A 11 9.87 -3.53 -13.97
CA ASN A 11 9.24 -3.87 -15.25
C ASN A 11 8.06 -4.84 -15.07
N TYR A 12 7.10 -4.47 -14.21
CA TYR A 12 5.92 -5.29 -13.88
C TYR A 12 4.64 -4.43 -13.80
N ALA A 13 4.56 -3.37 -14.57
CA ALA A 13 3.45 -2.43 -14.46
C ALA A 13 2.20 -2.89 -15.22
N GLN A 14 2.35 -3.47 -16.43
CA GLN A 14 1.21 -3.95 -17.23
C GLN A 14 0.62 -5.25 -16.65
N LYS A 15 1.48 -6.14 -16.14
CA LYS A 15 1.04 -7.37 -15.49
C LYS A 15 0.43 -7.10 -14.12
N TYR A 16 0.96 -6.13 -13.40
CA TYR A 16 0.40 -5.64 -12.14
C TYR A 16 -1.06 -5.20 -12.27
N ASP A 17 -1.43 -4.51 -13.36
CA ASP A 17 -2.82 -4.11 -13.64
C ASP A 17 -3.80 -5.30 -13.76
N LYS A 18 -3.30 -6.53 -13.89
CA LYS A 18 -4.10 -7.75 -14.05
C LYS A 18 -4.18 -8.59 -12.77
N GLU A 19 -3.51 -8.16 -11.71
CA GLU A 19 -3.56 -8.86 -10.42
C GLU A 19 -4.96 -8.75 -9.80
N CYS A 20 -5.37 -9.77 -9.06
CA CYS A 20 -6.73 -9.87 -8.52
C CYS A 20 -7.08 -8.75 -7.56
N PHE A 21 -6.11 -8.25 -6.78
CA PHE A 21 -6.31 -7.18 -5.81
C PHE A 21 -6.55 -5.78 -6.44
N VAL A 22 -6.32 -5.62 -7.76
CA VAL A 22 -6.61 -4.34 -8.45
C VAL A 22 -8.12 -4.13 -8.67
N GLN A 23 -8.93 -5.18 -8.57
CA GLN A 23 -10.36 -5.13 -8.90
C GLN A 23 -11.22 -4.40 -7.85
N GLY A 24 -10.67 -4.10 -6.67
CA GLY A 24 -11.37 -3.46 -5.56
C GLY A 24 -11.45 -1.94 -5.58
N THR A 25 -10.85 -1.29 -6.56
CA THR A 25 -10.60 0.15 -6.57
C THR A 25 -11.82 1.02 -6.26
N VAL A 26 -12.98 0.73 -6.85
CA VAL A 26 -14.19 1.56 -6.69
C VAL A 26 -14.68 1.55 -5.23
N GLY A 27 -14.81 0.38 -4.62
CA GLY A 27 -15.28 0.26 -3.22
C GLY A 27 -14.26 0.82 -2.22
N GLU A 28 -12.97 0.71 -2.51
CA GLU A 28 -11.90 1.30 -1.70
C GLU A 28 -11.96 2.85 -1.77
N CYS A 29 -12.16 3.42 -2.96
CA CYS A 29 -12.36 4.85 -3.12
C CYS A 29 -13.67 5.36 -2.51
N ASP A 30 -14.76 4.59 -2.55
CA ASP A 30 -16.01 4.92 -1.85
C ASP A 30 -15.79 5.06 -0.34
N PHE A 31 -15.01 4.17 0.25
CA PHE A 31 -14.64 4.26 1.66
C PHE A 31 -13.80 5.51 1.95
N ILE A 32 -12.80 5.80 1.11
CA ILE A 32 -11.96 7.00 1.26
C ILE A 32 -12.82 8.27 1.23
N GLU A 33 -13.76 8.38 0.29
CA GLU A 33 -14.67 9.52 0.21
C GLU A 33 -15.54 9.67 1.46
N GLN A 34 -16.05 8.57 2.00
CA GLN A 34 -16.82 8.58 3.26
C GLN A 34 -15.97 9.09 4.43
N GLU A 35 -14.70 8.65 4.52
CA GLU A 35 -13.78 9.07 5.57
C GLU A 35 -13.46 10.58 5.57
N ILE A 36 -13.56 11.21 4.41
CA ILE A 36 -13.34 12.65 4.24
C ILE A 36 -14.65 13.43 3.99
N ALA A 37 -15.80 12.83 4.31
CA ALA A 37 -17.12 13.45 4.17
C ALA A 37 -17.39 14.01 2.76
N HIS A 38 -16.84 13.40 1.71
CA HIS A 38 -16.92 13.83 0.31
C HIS A 38 -16.43 15.27 0.05
N ASP A 39 -15.58 15.82 0.91
CA ASP A 39 -15.05 17.17 0.76
C ASP A 39 -14.01 17.26 -0.38
N LYS A 40 -14.45 17.79 -1.52
CA LYS A 40 -13.63 17.94 -2.73
C LYS A 40 -12.57 19.05 -2.64
N SER A 41 -12.58 19.87 -1.59
CA SER A 41 -11.57 20.90 -1.36
C SER A 41 -10.25 20.36 -0.80
N LEU A 42 -10.26 19.11 -0.32
CA LEU A 42 -9.10 18.48 0.29
C LEU A 42 -8.03 18.14 -0.74
N LYS A 43 -6.77 18.34 -0.37
CA LYS A 43 -5.61 17.89 -1.14
C LYS A 43 -5.16 16.52 -0.65
N ILE A 44 -5.04 15.58 -1.59
CA ILE A 44 -4.69 14.19 -1.30
C ILE A 44 -3.29 13.87 -1.84
N ILE A 45 -2.53 13.08 -1.10
CA ILE A 45 -1.33 12.41 -1.59
C ILE A 45 -1.52 10.89 -1.52
N ASP A 46 -1.24 10.20 -2.64
CA ASP A 46 -1.24 8.74 -2.76
C ASP A 46 0.21 8.25 -2.78
N ILE A 47 0.63 7.62 -1.68
CA ILE A 47 2.02 7.20 -1.43
C ILE A 47 2.16 5.72 -1.81
N GLY A 48 3.09 5.42 -2.73
CA GLY A 48 3.19 4.11 -3.35
C GLY A 48 2.01 3.84 -4.27
N CYS A 49 1.66 4.83 -5.12
CA CYS A 49 0.46 4.80 -5.94
C CYS A 49 0.46 3.71 -7.04
N GLY A 50 1.61 3.06 -7.29
CA GLY A 50 1.76 2.07 -8.33
C GLY A 50 1.33 2.59 -9.70
N THR A 51 0.47 1.84 -10.40
CA THR A 51 -0.10 2.23 -11.69
C THR A 51 -1.25 3.23 -11.59
N GLY A 52 -1.46 3.84 -10.41
CA GLY A 52 -2.35 4.97 -10.20
C GLY A 52 -3.84 4.66 -10.08
N ARG A 53 -4.25 3.41 -9.79
CA ARG A 53 -5.66 3.01 -9.80
C ARG A 53 -6.55 3.86 -8.87
N HIS A 54 -6.15 4.09 -7.62
CA HIS A 54 -6.89 4.93 -6.67
C HIS A 54 -6.80 6.41 -7.04
N SER A 55 -5.59 6.87 -7.39
CA SER A 55 -5.35 8.25 -7.81
C SER A 55 -6.23 8.66 -9.00
N ILE A 56 -6.34 7.81 -10.03
CA ILE A 56 -7.14 8.09 -11.23
C ILE A 56 -8.63 8.11 -10.88
N ASP A 57 -9.11 7.12 -10.10
CA ASP A 57 -10.53 7.05 -9.73
C ASP A 57 -10.94 8.25 -8.85
N LEU A 58 -10.14 8.63 -7.85
CA LEU A 58 -10.39 9.82 -7.03
C LEU A 58 -10.33 11.12 -7.84
N ALA A 59 -9.41 11.24 -8.81
CA ALA A 59 -9.37 12.41 -9.70
C ALA A 59 -10.64 12.52 -10.57
N LYS A 60 -11.13 11.40 -11.11
CA LYS A 60 -12.40 11.33 -11.86
C LYS A 60 -13.61 11.73 -11.01
N ARG A 61 -13.53 11.51 -9.70
CA ARG A 61 -14.53 11.96 -8.71
C ARG A 61 -14.37 13.43 -8.32
N GLY A 62 -13.35 14.14 -8.82
CA GLY A 62 -13.14 15.58 -8.63
C GLY A 62 -12.21 15.97 -7.50
N TYR A 63 -11.39 15.07 -6.98
CA TYR A 63 -10.35 15.40 -6.00
C TYR A 63 -9.07 15.90 -6.66
N SER A 64 -8.37 16.81 -5.97
CA SER A 64 -7.01 17.25 -6.33
C SER A 64 -5.99 16.36 -5.62
N LEU A 65 -5.12 15.68 -6.38
CA LEU A 65 -4.15 14.78 -5.78
C LEU A 65 -2.82 14.68 -6.52
N ILE A 66 -1.82 14.20 -5.77
CA ILE A 66 -0.51 13.81 -6.28
C ILE A 66 -0.34 12.32 -6.00
N GLY A 67 0.05 11.54 -7.02
CA GLY A 67 0.46 10.15 -6.84
C GLY A 67 1.99 10.05 -6.88
N ILE A 68 2.57 9.37 -5.91
CA ILE A 68 4.01 9.13 -5.87
C ILE A 68 4.32 7.63 -5.81
N ASP A 69 5.39 7.23 -6.50
CA ASP A 69 5.93 5.87 -6.44
C ASP A 69 7.45 5.88 -6.64
N LEU A 70 8.13 4.87 -6.12
CA LEU A 70 9.57 4.69 -6.28
C LEU A 70 9.93 4.23 -7.71
N SER A 71 9.03 3.47 -8.35
CA SER A 71 9.25 2.85 -9.66
C SER A 71 8.86 3.79 -10.81
N GLU A 72 9.82 4.08 -11.68
CA GLU A 72 9.57 4.84 -12.90
C GLU A 72 8.62 4.12 -13.85
N SER A 73 8.66 2.79 -13.93
CA SER A 73 7.76 2.04 -14.81
C SER A 73 6.31 2.11 -14.32
N GLN A 74 6.08 2.05 -13.02
CA GLN A 74 4.77 2.24 -12.42
C GLN A 74 4.22 3.65 -12.70
N ILE A 75 5.02 4.69 -12.47
CA ILE A 75 4.66 6.09 -12.74
C ILE A 75 4.38 6.34 -14.24
N THR A 76 5.17 5.76 -15.12
CA THR A 76 4.93 5.86 -16.57
C THR A 76 3.58 5.24 -16.93
N ARG A 77 3.30 4.04 -16.41
CA ARG A 77 2.02 3.37 -16.63
C ARG A 77 0.84 4.14 -16.04
N ALA A 78 1.01 4.73 -14.85
CA ALA A 78 -0.01 5.58 -14.22
C ALA A 78 -0.36 6.80 -15.09
N ARG A 79 0.64 7.46 -15.67
CA ARG A 79 0.45 8.60 -16.59
C ARG A 79 -0.28 8.19 -17.88
N GLU A 80 0.06 7.03 -18.45
CA GLU A 80 -0.64 6.47 -19.63
C GLU A 80 -2.12 6.24 -19.31
N LYS A 81 -2.40 5.51 -18.23
CA LYS A 81 -3.78 5.21 -17.80
C LYS A 81 -4.59 6.49 -17.53
N ALA A 82 -4.02 7.45 -16.82
CA ALA A 82 -4.70 8.73 -16.55
C ALA A 82 -5.07 9.47 -17.84
N LYS A 83 -4.20 9.43 -18.86
CA LYS A 83 -4.48 10.02 -20.17
C LYS A 83 -5.61 9.30 -20.90
N ASP A 84 -5.63 7.97 -20.83
CA ASP A 84 -6.60 7.13 -21.56
C ASP A 84 -7.98 7.12 -20.88
N GLU A 85 -8.00 7.08 -19.55
CA GLU A 85 -9.22 6.97 -18.76
C GLU A 85 -9.85 8.31 -18.37
N GLY A 86 -9.11 9.41 -18.51
CA GLY A 86 -9.47 10.73 -18.01
C GLY A 86 -9.26 10.84 -16.48
N GLY A 87 -8.56 11.88 -16.07
CA GLY A 87 -8.22 12.16 -14.67
C GLY A 87 -6.92 12.95 -14.63
N GLU A 88 -6.98 14.19 -14.18
CA GLU A 88 -5.78 15.01 -14.02
C GLU A 88 -5.09 14.67 -12.71
N VAL A 89 -4.06 13.84 -12.77
CA VAL A 89 -3.23 13.46 -11.61
C VAL A 89 -1.78 13.85 -11.89
N ASN A 90 -1.16 14.50 -10.92
CA ASN A 90 0.28 14.78 -10.96
C ASN A 90 1.06 13.57 -10.42
N PHE A 91 1.48 12.68 -11.30
CA PHE A 91 2.30 11.52 -10.93
C PHE A 91 3.79 11.87 -10.90
N GLN A 92 4.45 11.59 -9.79
CA GLN A 92 5.86 11.91 -9.56
C GLN A 92 6.62 10.68 -9.02
N LYS A 93 7.86 10.51 -9.49
CA LYS A 93 8.76 9.51 -8.91
C LYS A 93 9.41 10.06 -7.66
N HIS A 94 9.10 9.48 -6.50
CA HIS A 94 9.73 9.81 -5.24
C HIS A 94 9.90 8.56 -4.36
N ASP A 95 10.91 8.61 -3.50
CA ASP A 95 11.08 7.66 -2.41
C ASP A 95 10.21 8.11 -1.21
N ALA A 96 9.30 7.25 -0.77
CA ALA A 96 8.40 7.52 0.36
C ALA A 96 9.16 7.80 1.68
N ARG A 97 10.41 7.39 1.78
CA ARG A 97 11.29 7.67 2.93
C ARG A 97 11.88 9.08 2.93
N ASN A 98 11.73 9.81 1.83
CA ASN A 98 12.28 11.18 1.69
C ASN A 98 11.41 12.02 0.75
N LEU A 99 10.26 12.46 1.23
CA LEU A 99 9.31 13.26 0.45
C LEU A 99 9.65 14.75 0.50
N PRO A 100 9.59 15.46 -0.64
CA PRO A 100 9.92 16.89 -0.74
C PRO A 100 8.78 17.82 -0.27
N PHE A 101 7.76 17.29 0.38
CA PHE A 101 6.57 18.02 0.83
C PHE A 101 6.56 18.16 2.35
N GLU A 102 5.91 19.21 2.88
CA GLU A 102 5.76 19.43 4.33
C GLU A 102 4.46 20.19 4.62
N GLY A 103 3.53 19.53 5.35
CA GLY A 103 2.29 20.18 5.81
C GLY A 103 1.36 20.65 4.68
N GLU A 104 1.33 19.98 3.54
CA GLU A 104 0.60 20.41 2.35
C GLU A 104 -0.72 19.68 2.13
N PHE A 105 -0.87 18.45 2.66
CA PHE A 105 -1.98 17.57 2.36
C PHE A 105 -2.95 17.41 3.53
N ASP A 106 -4.22 17.24 3.19
CA ASP A 106 -5.30 17.00 4.13
C ASP A 106 -5.53 15.50 4.35
N LEU A 107 -5.18 14.69 3.35
CA LEU A 107 -5.24 13.24 3.39
C LEU A 107 -3.99 12.64 2.74
N ALA A 108 -3.39 11.67 3.39
CA ALA A 108 -2.47 10.73 2.76
C ALA A 108 -3.13 9.35 2.70
N ILE A 109 -3.06 8.71 1.54
CA ILE A 109 -3.42 7.29 1.38
C ILE A 109 -2.17 6.50 1.01
N MET A 110 -2.09 5.25 1.48
CA MET A 110 -1.00 4.31 1.21
C MET A 110 -1.60 2.91 1.24
N LEU A 111 -2.15 2.47 0.12
CA LEU A 111 -2.96 1.26 0.01
C LEU A 111 -2.21 0.14 -0.70
N CYS A 112 -2.62 -1.09 -0.47
CA CYS A 112 -1.89 -2.27 -0.90
C CYS A 112 -0.42 -2.18 -0.47
N GLU A 113 -0.23 -1.92 0.82
CA GLU A 113 1.06 -1.74 1.51
C GLU A 113 1.84 -0.47 1.13
N GLY A 114 1.70 0.08 -0.07
CA GLY A 114 2.26 1.37 -0.50
C GLY A 114 3.75 1.59 -0.22
N GLY A 115 4.50 0.50 -0.02
CA GLY A 115 5.90 0.49 0.38
C GLY A 115 6.15 0.29 1.89
N PHE A 116 5.21 0.61 2.76
CA PHE A 116 5.28 0.27 4.19
C PHE A 116 5.08 -1.25 4.35
N SER A 117 5.88 -1.91 5.16
CA SER A 117 6.05 -3.38 5.29
C SER A 117 7.11 -4.01 4.36
N LEU A 118 7.45 -3.38 3.24
CA LEU A 118 8.34 -3.98 2.22
C LEU A 118 9.83 -3.74 2.50
N MET A 119 10.17 -2.79 3.38
CA MET A 119 11.56 -2.40 3.60
C MET A 119 12.35 -3.46 4.40
N GLU A 120 13.65 -3.51 4.19
CA GLU A 120 14.56 -4.48 4.80
C GLU A 120 14.62 -4.36 6.32
N THR A 121 14.46 -3.14 6.85
CA THR A 121 14.50 -2.89 8.29
C THR A 121 13.28 -2.15 8.79
N ASP A 122 12.99 -2.28 10.07
CA ASP A 122 11.86 -1.61 10.71
C ASP A 122 12.07 -0.08 10.73
N GLU A 123 13.33 0.39 10.84
CA GLU A 123 13.66 1.81 10.77
C GLU A 123 13.29 2.40 9.40
N MET A 124 13.55 1.67 8.31
CA MET A 124 13.19 2.10 6.96
C MET A 124 11.67 2.14 6.77
N ASN A 125 10.94 1.17 7.31
CA ASN A 125 9.47 1.18 7.32
C ASN A 125 8.94 2.38 8.13
N VAL A 126 9.47 2.61 9.33
CA VAL A 126 9.08 3.75 10.18
C VAL A 126 9.37 5.08 9.51
N GLU A 127 10.44 5.18 8.72
CA GLU A 127 10.77 6.40 7.98
C GLU A 127 9.70 6.74 6.93
N ILE A 128 9.07 5.75 6.30
CA ILE A 128 7.90 5.96 5.43
C ILE A 128 6.74 6.60 6.22
N LEU A 129 6.39 6.06 7.39
CA LEU A 129 5.33 6.63 8.23
C LEU A 129 5.66 8.05 8.72
N LYS A 130 6.92 8.34 9.07
CA LYS A 130 7.38 9.69 9.44
C LYS A 130 7.19 10.67 8.28
N ASN A 131 7.57 10.29 7.06
CA ASN A 131 7.41 11.13 5.89
C ASN A 131 5.93 11.29 5.49
N ALA A 132 5.12 10.23 5.55
CA ALA A 132 3.67 10.32 5.38
C ALA A 132 3.02 11.26 6.42
N THR A 133 3.56 11.29 7.65
CA THR A 133 3.12 12.21 8.71
C THR A 133 3.58 13.65 8.47
N LYS A 134 4.82 13.84 7.99
CA LYS A 134 5.43 15.15 7.69
C LYS A 134 4.69 15.90 6.61
N VAL A 135 4.24 15.21 5.55
CA VAL A 135 3.54 15.85 4.43
C VAL A 135 2.12 16.31 4.79
N LEU A 136 1.57 15.81 5.89
CA LEU A 136 0.22 16.08 6.35
C LEU A 136 0.11 17.35 7.20
N LYS A 137 -0.98 18.11 7.00
CA LYS A 137 -1.38 19.26 7.84
C LYS A 137 -1.71 18.86 9.28
N GLY A 138 -1.99 19.86 10.13
CA GLY A 138 -2.32 19.64 11.54
C GLY A 138 -3.62 18.88 11.81
N ASN A 139 -4.66 19.09 11.00
CA ASN A 139 -5.96 18.40 11.11
C ASN A 139 -6.18 17.53 9.87
N SER A 140 -5.46 16.45 9.78
CA SER A 140 -5.38 15.62 8.58
C SER A 140 -5.57 14.14 8.92
N LYS A 141 -5.77 13.33 7.89
CA LYS A 141 -5.89 11.87 8.02
C LYS A 141 -4.79 11.14 7.27
N LEU A 142 -4.44 9.98 7.78
CA LEU A 142 -3.67 8.94 7.10
C LEU A 142 -4.53 7.68 7.02
N ILE A 143 -4.71 7.14 5.81
CA ILE A 143 -5.39 5.88 5.56
C ILE A 143 -4.40 4.95 4.86
N PHE A 144 -4.14 3.78 5.44
CA PHE A 144 -3.23 2.83 4.83
C PHE A 144 -3.59 1.38 5.15
N THR A 145 -3.11 0.46 4.32
CA THR A 145 -3.13 -0.97 4.64
C THR A 145 -1.74 -1.48 4.97
N THR A 146 -1.67 -2.54 5.76
CA THR A 146 -0.44 -3.24 6.10
C THR A 146 -0.73 -4.69 6.49
N LEU A 147 0.26 -5.56 6.36
CA LEU A 147 0.14 -6.97 6.70
C LEU A 147 -0.17 -7.17 8.19
N ASN A 148 -1.15 -8.03 8.46
CA ASN A 148 -1.63 -8.32 9.81
C ASN A 148 -0.78 -9.38 10.50
N GLY A 149 0.01 -8.99 11.49
CA GLY A 149 0.87 -9.87 12.27
C GLY A 149 0.12 -10.91 13.13
N LEU A 150 -1.20 -10.81 13.27
CA LEU A 150 -2.00 -11.84 13.91
C LEU A 150 -2.28 -13.01 12.97
N PHE A 151 -2.36 -12.77 11.66
CA PHE A 151 -2.66 -13.79 10.66
C PHE A 151 -1.66 -14.97 10.70
N PRO A 152 -0.33 -14.80 10.62
CA PRO A 152 0.62 -15.90 10.60
C PRO A 152 0.74 -16.68 11.91
N LEU A 153 0.15 -16.19 13.00
CA LEU A 153 0.09 -16.93 14.27
C LEU A 153 -1.00 -18.01 14.28
N PHE A 154 -2.01 -17.88 13.43
CA PHE A 154 -3.17 -18.77 13.35
C PHE A 154 -3.26 -19.50 12.00
N HIS A 155 -2.57 -19.00 10.97
CA HIS A 155 -2.63 -19.51 9.61
C HIS A 155 -1.23 -19.78 9.05
N SER A 156 -1.14 -20.76 8.16
CA SER A 156 0.08 -21.02 7.41
C SER A 156 0.27 -20.02 6.30
N VAL A 157 1.25 -19.14 6.44
CA VAL A 157 1.64 -18.18 5.39
C VAL A 157 1.99 -18.91 4.09
N LYS A 158 2.64 -20.06 4.18
CA LYS A 158 2.96 -20.92 3.03
C LYS A 158 1.71 -21.35 2.27
N GLU A 159 0.71 -21.89 2.96
CA GLU A 159 -0.54 -22.35 2.34
C GLU A 159 -1.33 -21.20 1.74
N PHE A 160 -1.29 -20.02 2.37
CA PHE A 160 -1.90 -18.82 1.84
C PHE A 160 -1.27 -18.40 0.50
N TYR A 161 0.06 -18.29 0.44
CA TYR A 161 0.75 -17.95 -0.82
C TYR A 161 0.61 -19.03 -1.90
N GLU A 162 0.64 -20.30 -1.54
CA GLU A 162 0.38 -21.40 -2.49
C GLU A 162 -1.03 -21.33 -3.07
N SER A 163 -2.01 -20.90 -2.29
CA SER A 163 -3.39 -20.70 -2.75
C SER A 163 -3.51 -19.47 -3.66
N ALA A 164 -2.96 -18.33 -3.24
CA ALA A 164 -2.96 -17.09 -4.02
C ALA A 164 -2.23 -17.24 -5.37
N SER A 165 -1.12 -18.00 -5.39
CA SER A 165 -0.35 -18.29 -6.61
C SER A 165 -1.11 -19.10 -7.68
N LYS A 166 -2.25 -19.70 -7.34
CA LYS A 166 -3.11 -20.38 -8.33
C LYS A 166 -3.93 -19.40 -9.15
N GLU A 167 -4.17 -18.21 -8.62
CA GLU A 167 -5.02 -17.16 -9.22
C GLU A 167 -4.19 -15.99 -9.78
N GLY A 168 -2.93 -15.84 -9.37
CA GLY A 168 -2.03 -14.75 -9.75
C GLY A 168 -0.99 -15.12 -10.80
N ASN A 169 -0.25 -14.11 -11.27
CA ASN A 169 0.85 -14.27 -12.23
C ASN A 169 2.20 -14.61 -11.57
N ALA A 170 2.31 -14.43 -10.26
CA ALA A 170 3.50 -14.73 -9.48
C ALA A 170 3.34 -16.04 -8.70
N LYS A 171 4.44 -16.78 -8.55
CA LYS A 171 4.51 -18.00 -7.74
C LYS A 171 5.44 -17.78 -6.58
N CYS A 172 4.99 -18.10 -5.39
CA CYS A 172 5.78 -18.05 -4.17
C CYS A 172 6.18 -19.45 -3.70
N GLU A 173 7.46 -19.65 -3.42
CA GLU A 173 8.02 -20.91 -2.94
C GLU A 173 8.92 -20.66 -1.72
N GLY A 174 9.17 -21.69 -0.93
CA GLY A 174 10.11 -21.63 0.20
C GLY A 174 9.66 -20.69 1.32
N CYS A 175 8.33 -20.48 1.47
CA CYS A 175 7.78 -19.57 2.46
C CYS A 175 8.08 -20.02 3.89
N SER A 176 8.60 -19.10 4.69
CA SER A 176 8.82 -19.25 6.12
C SER A 176 8.51 -17.96 6.85
N PHE A 177 8.07 -18.04 8.09
CA PHE A 177 7.77 -16.89 8.93
C PHE A 177 8.67 -16.87 10.17
N ASP A 178 9.40 -15.78 10.36
CA ASP A 178 10.25 -15.58 11.53
C ASP A 178 9.45 -14.87 12.64
N LEU A 179 9.18 -15.62 13.72
CA LEU A 179 8.44 -15.13 14.89
C LEU A 179 9.17 -14.04 15.68
N MET A 180 10.50 -13.93 15.56
CA MET A 180 11.28 -12.93 16.29
C MET A 180 11.26 -11.57 15.60
N THR A 181 11.23 -11.56 14.26
CA THR A 181 11.22 -10.34 13.46
C THR A 181 9.86 -10.03 12.86
N PHE A 182 8.91 -10.96 12.95
CA PHE A 182 7.60 -10.88 12.29
C PHE A 182 7.71 -10.61 10.80
N ARG A 183 8.68 -11.29 10.16
CA ARG A 183 8.89 -11.22 8.72
C ARG A 183 8.65 -12.59 8.08
N ASP A 184 8.00 -12.58 6.96
CA ASP A 184 8.04 -13.74 6.08
C ASP A 184 9.32 -13.69 5.21
N HIS A 185 9.68 -14.83 4.70
CA HIS A 185 10.74 -14.98 3.70
C HIS A 185 10.22 -15.93 2.65
N ASN A 186 10.28 -15.52 1.40
CA ASN A 186 9.83 -16.35 0.29
C ASN A 186 10.70 -16.12 -0.96
N THR A 187 10.60 -17.04 -1.91
CA THR A 187 11.16 -16.88 -3.25
C THR A 187 10.00 -16.69 -4.22
N THR A 188 9.89 -15.51 -4.78
CA THR A 188 8.85 -15.18 -5.77
C THR A 188 9.42 -15.29 -7.17
N THR A 189 8.76 -16.10 -8.01
CA THR A 189 9.05 -16.22 -9.45
C THR A 189 7.91 -15.61 -10.23
N PHE A 190 8.23 -14.77 -11.19
CA PHE A 190 7.27 -14.09 -12.04
C PHE A 190 7.85 -13.83 -13.42
N GLU A 191 7.02 -13.45 -14.36
CA GLU A 191 7.44 -12.99 -15.69
C GLU A 191 7.21 -11.49 -15.80
N ASP A 192 8.25 -10.73 -16.13
CA ASP A 192 8.16 -9.28 -16.29
C ASP A 192 7.36 -8.89 -17.55
N ASP A 193 7.09 -7.60 -17.76
CA ASP A 193 6.30 -7.10 -18.90
C ASP A 193 6.98 -7.37 -20.25
N ALA A 194 8.30 -7.62 -20.27
CA ALA A 194 9.05 -8.00 -21.46
C ALA A 194 9.07 -9.53 -21.69
N GLY A 195 8.45 -10.32 -20.83
CA GLY A 195 8.40 -11.78 -20.92
C GLY A 195 9.63 -12.49 -20.31
N ASN A 196 10.48 -11.78 -19.57
CA ASN A 196 11.63 -12.40 -18.92
C ASN A 196 11.21 -13.00 -17.57
N LYS A 197 11.61 -14.24 -17.34
CA LYS A 197 11.42 -14.87 -16.03
C LYS A 197 12.38 -14.28 -15.01
N LYS A 198 11.86 -13.91 -13.86
CA LYS A 198 12.57 -13.34 -12.72
C LYS A 198 12.36 -14.21 -11.48
N GLU A 199 13.37 -14.26 -10.64
CA GLU A 199 13.31 -14.88 -9.34
C GLU A 199 13.88 -13.91 -8.30
N LEU A 200 13.10 -13.62 -7.26
CA LEU A 200 13.44 -12.69 -6.20
C LEU A 200 13.26 -13.34 -4.84
N LYS A 201 14.19 -13.07 -3.94
CA LYS A 201 14.05 -13.38 -2.51
C LYS A 201 13.37 -12.21 -1.84
N CYS A 202 12.12 -12.40 -1.44
CA CYS A 202 11.29 -11.38 -0.82
C CYS A 202 11.24 -11.58 0.70
N ASN A 203 11.07 -10.49 1.40
CA ASN A 203 10.70 -10.50 2.81
C ASN A 203 9.77 -9.32 3.10
N GLU A 204 8.75 -9.55 3.88
CA GLU A 204 7.74 -8.56 4.22
C GLU A 204 7.52 -8.57 5.72
N ARG A 205 7.34 -7.37 6.30
CA ARG A 205 7.13 -7.19 7.73
C ARG A 205 5.64 -7.15 8.07
N TYR A 206 5.21 -8.06 8.93
CA TYR A 206 3.85 -8.09 9.47
C TYR A 206 3.82 -7.32 10.80
N TYR A 207 2.86 -6.44 10.96
CA TYR A 207 2.69 -5.63 12.16
C TYR A 207 1.47 -6.08 12.97
N VAL A 208 1.59 -6.12 14.29
CA VAL A 208 0.40 -6.32 15.14
C VAL A 208 -0.29 -4.97 15.42
N PRO A 209 -1.61 -4.95 15.70
CA PRO A 209 -2.37 -3.71 15.90
C PRO A 209 -1.80 -2.79 16.99
N SER A 210 -1.22 -3.37 18.03
CA SER A 210 -0.60 -2.61 19.14
C SER A 210 0.68 -1.90 18.71
N GLU A 211 1.50 -2.50 17.82
CA GLU A 211 2.70 -1.85 17.26
C GLU A 211 2.29 -0.65 16.40
N ILE A 212 1.35 -0.84 15.48
CA ILE A 212 0.81 0.25 14.63
C ILE A 212 0.25 1.38 15.49
N THR A 213 -0.55 1.04 16.50
CA THR A 213 -1.11 2.03 17.42
C THR A 213 -0.01 2.81 18.15
N TRP A 214 1.02 2.12 18.63
CA TRP A 214 2.13 2.76 19.33
C TRP A 214 2.95 3.65 18.39
N LEU A 215 3.31 3.16 17.20
CA LEU A 215 4.05 3.92 16.19
C LEU A 215 3.31 5.21 15.82
N LEU A 216 2.02 5.12 15.50
CA LEU A 216 1.23 6.29 15.12
C LEU A 216 1.06 7.29 16.27
N LYS A 217 0.89 6.82 17.52
CA LYS A 217 0.89 7.71 18.71
C LYS A 217 2.20 8.46 18.87
N THR A 218 3.35 7.82 18.65
CA THR A 218 4.66 8.49 18.70
C THR A 218 4.84 9.54 17.61
N LEU A 219 4.11 9.40 16.49
CA LEU A 219 4.07 10.35 15.38
C LEU A 219 3.01 11.46 15.56
N GLY A 220 2.27 11.46 16.69
CA GLY A 220 1.33 12.51 17.05
C GLY A 220 -0.13 12.30 16.61
N TYR A 221 -0.49 11.11 16.12
CA TYR A 221 -1.88 10.79 15.83
C TYR A 221 -2.68 10.58 17.13
N LYS A 222 -3.87 11.19 17.21
CA LYS A 222 -4.75 11.17 18.39
C LYS A 222 -5.79 10.07 18.33
N GLU A 223 -6.38 9.89 17.15
CA GLU A 223 -7.37 8.86 16.90
C GLU A 223 -6.81 7.86 15.93
N ILE A 224 -6.83 6.56 16.30
CA ILE A 224 -6.31 5.46 15.49
C ILE A 224 -7.35 4.35 15.51
N ASN A 225 -7.89 4.04 14.34
CA ASN A 225 -8.87 2.97 14.15
C ASN A 225 -8.28 1.92 13.22
N ILE A 226 -8.38 0.65 13.59
CA ILE A 226 -7.83 -0.48 12.84
C ILE A 226 -8.96 -1.48 12.55
N PHE A 227 -9.07 -1.87 11.29
CA PHE A 227 -10.10 -2.77 10.77
C PHE A 227 -9.46 -3.89 9.95
N GLY A 228 -10.22 -4.94 9.64
CA GLY A 228 -9.83 -5.90 8.62
C GLY A 228 -9.88 -5.24 7.24
N ALA A 229 -8.84 -5.41 6.44
CA ALA A 229 -8.84 -4.97 5.05
C ALA A 229 -9.37 -6.10 4.17
N LYS A 230 -10.60 -5.96 3.72
CA LYS A 230 -11.20 -6.88 2.76
C LYS A 230 -11.04 -6.36 1.35
N LEU A 231 -10.58 -7.22 0.48
CA LEU A 231 -10.39 -6.88 -0.92
C LEU A 231 -11.66 -6.29 -1.53
N GLY A 232 -11.56 -5.09 -2.08
CA GLY A 232 -12.63 -4.43 -2.85
C GLY A 232 -13.74 -3.76 -2.04
N ALA A 233 -13.72 -3.81 -0.71
CA ALA A 233 -14.77 -3.22 0.10
C ALA A 233 -14.31 -2.91 1.53
N TYR A 234 -13.64 -1.78 1.73
CA TYR A 234 -13.29 -1.33 3.08
C TYR A 234 -14.51 -0.87 3.87
N SER A 235 -14.56 -1.21 5.16
CA SER A 235 -15.65 -0.81 6.03
C SER A 235 -15.23 -0.67 7.49
N ARG A 236 -15.70 0.38 8.17
CA ARG A 236 -15.57 0.52 9.63
C ARG A 236 -16.30 -0.57 10.43
N LYS A 237 -17.17 -1.37 9.78
CA LYS A 237 -17.88 -2.50 10.40
C LYS A 237 -17.04 -3.79 10.42
N ASP A 238 -16.00 -3.86 9.61
CA ASP A 238 -15.14 -5.04 9.49
C ASP A 238 -14.11 -5.03 10.61
N ARG A 239 -14.51 -5.56 11.76
CA ARG A 239 -13.58 -5.73 12.89
C ARG A 239 -12.41 -6.59 12.45
N LEU A 240 -11.19 -6.13 12.78
CA LEU A 240 -10.00 -6.92 12.56
C LEU A 240 -10.08 -8.25 13.32
N THR A 241 -9.73 -9.32 12.63
CA THR A 241 -9.66 -10.69 13.15
C THR A 241 -8.33 -11.35 12.76
N THR A 242 -8.11 -12.56 13.24
CA THR A 242 -6.97 -13.38 12.83
C THR A 242 -7.09 -13.96 11.42
N GLU A 243 -8.31 -13.87 10.83
CA GLU A 243 -8.59 -14.32 9.46
C GLU A 243 -8.23 -13.29 8.40
N ASP A 244 -8.05 -12.03 8.80
CA ASP A 244 -7.72 -10.94 7.89
C ASP A 244 -6.22 -10.94 7.60
N PHE A 245 -5.83 -11.06 6.33
CA PHE A 245 -4.44 -11.02 5.90
C PHE A 245 -3.83 -9.62 6.05
N GLU A 246 -4.62 -8.58 5.79
CA GLU A 246 -4.22 -7.18 5.94
C GLU A 246 -5.08 -6.44 6.97
N MET A 247 -4.51 -5.39 7.53
CA MET A 247 -5.18 -4.39 8.35
C MET A 247 -5.40 -3.12 7.55
N LEU A 248 -6.60 -2.54 7.67
CA LEU A 248 -6.89 -1.17 7.25
C LEU A 248 -6.77 -0.23 8.45
N VAL A 249 -5.95 0.77 8.33
CA VAL A 249 -5.68 1.76 9.39
C VAL A 249 -6.18 3.13 8.96
N VAL A 250 -6.99 3.75 9.82
CA VAL A 250 -7.45 5.15 9.68
C VAL A 250 -6.98 5.93 10.89
N ALA A 251 -6.09 6.90 10.68
CA ALA A 251 -5.50 7.70 11.74
C ALA A 251 -5.71 9.20 11.52
N SER A 252 -6.04 9.94 12.58
CA SER A 252 -6.24 11.40 12.56
C SER A 252 -5.26 12.11 13.52
N LYS A 253 -4.69 13.23 13.06
CA LYS A 253 -3.80 14.11 13.84
C LYS A 253 -4.56 14.96 14.85
#